data_79bc525a5de99a5744a34ce14c5b1136
#
_entry.id   79bc525a5de99a5744a34ce14c5b1136
#
_cell.length_a   1.000
_cell.length_b   1.000
_cell.length_c   1.000
_cell.angle_alpha   90.00
_cell.angle_beta   90.00
_cell.angle_gamma   90.00
#
_symmetry.space_group_name_H-M   'P 1'
#
loop_
_entity.id
_entity.type
_entity.pdbx_description
1 polymer ?
#
loop_
_entity_poly.entity_id
_entity_poly.type
_entity_poly.pdbx_seq_one_letter_code
_entity_poly.pdbx_strand_id
1 'polypeptide(L)'
;MPNEAQVENLKRLYQWLEKLRKRWNDIYGDGDDPIVINSGFRSPEVNKAVGGATLSNHLTDCAVDIRCIGIEQALRYAAILLDISDLNKEDFDELLIEQKSHVIWIHFAVKPSCNRRRTNFKR
;
A
#
# COMPACT_ATOMS: atom_id res chain seq x y z
N MET A 1 -7.57 16.53 -11.64
CA MET A 1 -7.61 15.29 -12.46
C MET A 1 -6.24 14.65 -12.50
N PRO A 2 -6.14 13.35 -12.28
CA PRO A 2 -4.87 12.66 -12.45
C PRO A 2 -4.48 12.63 -13.92
N ASN A 3 -3.17 12.71 -14.19
CA ASN A 3 -2.64 12.55 -15.54
C ASN A 3 -2.50 11.05 -15.87
N GLU A 4 -2.09 10.74 -17.11
CA GLU A 4 -1.94 9.35 -17.54
C GLU A 4 -0.98 8.55 -16.67
N ALA A 5 0.14 9.14 -16.28
CA ALA A 5 1.12 8.45 -15.42
C ALA A 5 0.51 8.11 -14.07
N GLN A 6 -0.26 9.04 -13.49
CA GLN A 6 -0.94 8.81 -12.22
C GLN A 6 -1.99 7.71 -12.33
N VAL A 7 -2.74 7.69 -13.43
CA VAL A 7 -3.75 6.64 -13.67
C VAL A 7 -3.08 5.27 -13.75
N GLU A 8 -1.97 5.16 -14.46
CA GLU A 8 -1.24 3.90 -14.59
C GLU A 8 -0.66 3.46 -13.24
N ASN A 9 -0.16 4.40 -12.44
CA ASN A 9 0.34 4.10 -11.10
C ASN A 9 -0.78 3.57 -10.20
N LEU A 10 -1.95 4.18 -10.25
CA LEU A 10 -3.11 3.73 -9.48
C LEU A 10 -3.57 2.35 -9.92
N LYS A 11 -3.61 2.09 -11.22
CA LYS A 11 -3.97 0.76 -11.73
C LYS A 11 -3.03 -0.31 -11.21
N ARG A 12 -1.72 -0.02 -11.22
CA ARG A 12 -0.72 -0.96 -10.71
C ARG A 12 -0.93 -1.25 -9.23
N LEU A 13 -1.14 -0.21 -8.43
CA LEU A 13 -1.43 -0.37 -7.00
C LEU A 13 -2.70 -1.18 -6.76
N TYR A 14 -3.76 -0.86 -7.47
CA TYR A 14 -5.04 -1.55 -7.28
C TYR A 14 -4.96 -3.03 -7.69
N GLN A 15 -4.14 -3.37 -8.67
CA GLN A 15 -3.91 -4.77 -9.01
C GLN A 15 -3.27 -5.53 -7.84
N TRP A 16 -2.29 -4.92 -7.18
CA TRP A 16 -1.68 -5.50 -5.99
C TRP A 16 -2.68 -5.64 -4.84
N LEU A 17 -3.47 -4.60 -4.61
CA LEU A 17 -4.47 -4.59 -3.53
C LEU A 17 -5.57 -5.62 -3.78
N GLU A 18 -5.96 -5.81 -5.02
CA GLU A 18 -6.96 -6.81 -5.39
C GLU A 18 -6.44 -8.22 -5.13
N LYS A 19 -5.17 -8.48 -5.43
CA LYS A 19 -4.53 -9.76 -5.12
C LYS A 19 -4.43 -9.96 -3.61
N LEU A 20 -4.10 -8.90 -2.86
CA LEU A 20 -4.08 -8.96 -1.40
C LEU A 20 -5.46 -9.30 -0.85
N ARG A 21 -6.50 -8.61 -1.32
CA ARG A 21 -7.88 -8.85 -0.88
C ARG A 21 -8.30 -10.29 -1.14
N LYS A 22 -8.03 -10.78 -2.33
CA LYS A 22 -8.42 -12.14 -2.69
C LYS A 22 -7.73 -13.18 -1.81
N ARG A 23 -6.42 -13.05 -1.63
CA ARG A 23 -5.66 -14.00 -0.81
C ARG A 23 -6.04 -13.91 0.65
N TRP A 24 -6.26 -12.71 1.17
CA TRP A 24 -6.72 -12.54 2.54
C TRP A 24 -8.04 -13.30 2.75
N ASN A 25 -8.99 -13.12 1.86
CA ASN A 25 -10.28 -13.76 1.98
C ASN A 25 -10.21 -15.27 1.78
N ASP A 26 -9.33 -15.75 0.93
CA ASP A 26 -9.15 -17.19 0.71
C ASP A 26 -8.55 -17.89 1.94
N ILE A 27 -7.74 -17.19 2.72
CA ILE A 27 -7.00 -17.80 3.84
C ILE A 27 -7.63 -17.46 5.19
N TYR A 28 -7.99 -16.22 5.43
CA TYR A 28 -8.37 -15.73 6.76
C TYR A 28 -9.75 -15.10 6.84
N GLY A 29 -10.21 -14.47 5.77
CA GLY A 29 -11.45 -13.70 5.80
C GLY A 29 -12.69 -14.54 5.60
N ASP A 30 -13.84 -13.86 5.63
CA ASP A 30 -15.14 -14.49 5.46
C ASP A 30 -15.56 -14.54 3.98
N GLY A 31 -14.65 -14.26 3.07
CA GLY A 31 -14.91 -14.28 1.64
C GLY A 31 -15.20 -12.91 1.05
N ASP A 32 -15.46 -11.91 1.88
CA ASP A 32 -15.84 -10.58 1.40
C ASP A 32 -15.26 -9.44 2.24
N ASP A 33 -14.19 -9.71 2.97
CA ASP A 33 -13.53 -8.66 3.77
C ASP A 33 -12.86 -7.64 2.86
N PRO A 34 -13.12 -6.36 3.04
CA PRO A 34 -12.48 -5.34 2.20
C PRO A 34 -11.08 -5.01 2.70
N ILE A 35 -10.23 -4.56 1.79
CA ILE A 35 -8.98 -3.90 2.14
C ILE A 35 -9.29 -2.41 2.24
N VAL A 36 -9.13 -1.85 3.43
CA VAL A 36 -9.48 -0.45 3.68
C VAL A 36 -8.25 0.42 3.50
N ILE A 37 -8.35 1.39 2.60
CA ILE A 37 -7.27 2.31 2.28
C ILE A 37 -7.56 3.64 2.95
N ASN A 38 -6.64 4.11 3.81
CA ASN A 38 -6.77 5.40 4.48
C ASN A 38 -6.31 6.55 3.61
N SER A 39 -5.38 6.29 2.71
CA SER A 39 -4.93 7.28 1.75
C SER A 39 -4.48 6.59 0.49
N GLY A 40 -4.87 7.16 -0.64
CA GLY A 40 -4.43 6.73 -1.96
C GLY A 40 -4.07 7.97 -2.75
N PHE A 41 -4.84 8.25 -3.80
CA PHE A 41 -4.64 9.46 -4.56
C PHE A 41 -4.92 10.69 -3.69
N ARG A 42 -3.99 11.66 -3.73
CA ARG A 42 -4.17 12.97 -3.13
C ARG A 42 -3.78 14.01 -4.14
N SER A 43 -4.61 15.03 -4.31
CA SER A 43 -4.22 16.17 -5.13
C SER A 43 -3.05 16.89 -4.48
N PRO A 44 -2.23 17.61 -5.25
CA PRO A 44 -1.14 18.37 -4.67
C PRO A 44 -1.59 19.35 -3.57
N GLU A 45 -2.75 19.97 -3.72
CA GLU A 45 -3.28 20.87 -2.71
C GLU A 45 -3.60 20.16 -1.40
N VAL A 46 -4.25 19.00 -1.47
CA VAL A 46 -4.58 18.24 -0.27
C VAL A 46 -3.32 17.73 0.40
N ASN A 47 -2.38 17.19 -0.37
CA ASN A 47 -1.12 16.70 0.17
C ASN A 47 -0.35 17.81 0.88
N LYS A 48 -0.32 19.00 0.29
CA LYS A 48 0.33 20.16 0.90
C LYS A 48 -0.36 20.58 2.19
N ALA A 49 -1.70 20.57 2.20
CA ALA A 49 -2.47 20.96 3.39
C ALA A 49 -2.21 20.04 4.58
N VAL A 50 -1.93 18.76 4.34
CA VAL A 50 -1.61 17.82 5.42
C VAL A 50 -0.10 17.68 5.67
N GLY A 51 0.71 18.52 5.05
CA GLY A 51 2.15 18.56 5.26
C GLY A 51 2.94 17.48 4.54
N GLY A 52 2.41 16.96 3.45
CA GLY A 52 3.11 15.95 2.66
C GLY A 52 4.27 16.54 1.88
N ALA A 53 5.32 15.74 1.69
CA ALA A 53 6.48 16.14 0.90
C ALA A 53 6.14 16.10 -0.59
N THR A 54 6.75 17.01 -1.35
CA THR A 54 6.49 17.11 -2.79
C THR A 54 7.00 15.91 -3.58
N LEU A 55 7.96 15.17 -3.03
CA LEU A 55 8.54 14.00 -3.70
C LEU A 55 8.09 12.70 -3.06
N SER A 56 7.05 12.71 -2.23
CA SER A 56 6.55 11.49 -1.60
C SER A 56 5.88 10.60 -2.65
N ASN A 57 5.87 9.28 -2.39
CA ASN A 57 5.17 8.32 -3.23
C ASN A 57 3.66 8.59 -3.26
N HIS A 58 3.11 9.15 -2.19
CA HIS A 58 1.69 9.53 -2.15
C HIS A 58 1.38 10.62 -3.17
N LEU A 59 2.29 11.58 -3.33
CA LEU A 59 2.08 12.66 -4.29
C LEU A 59 2.11 12.15 -5.74
N THR A 60 2.91 11.13 -6.01
CA THR A 60 3.02 10.53 -7.35
C THR A 60 2.03 9.39 -7.56
N ASP A 61 1.18 9.10 -6.57
CA ASP A 61 0.18 8.03 -6.61
C ASP A 61 0.78 6.64 -6.76
N CYS A 62 1.98 6.46 -6.23
CA CYS A 62 2.66 5.17 -6.20
C CYS A 62 2.50 4.47 -4.86
N ALA A 63 1.83 5.08 -3.89
CA ALA A 63 1.70 4.54 -2.54
C ALA A 63 0.30 4.66 -1.97
N VAL A 64 -0.04 3.74 -1.09
CA VAL A 64 -1.28 3.78 -0.30
C VAL A 64 -0.95 3.42 1.14
N ASP A 65 -1.81 3.87 2.06
CA ASP A 65 -1.76 3.42 3.46
C ASP A 65 -2.93 2.47 3.68
N ILE A 66 -2.62 1.24 4.05
CA ILE A 66 -3.60 0.18 4.26
C ILE A 66 -3.89 0.08 5.75
N ARG A 67 -5.15 0.26 6.15
CA ARG A 67 -5.53 0.13 7.54
C ARG A 67 -5.38 -1.31 8.02
N CYS A 68 -4.85 -1.48 9.23
CA CYS A 68 -4.73 -2.79 9.86
C CYS A 68 -5.42 -2.77 11.22
N ILE A 69 -6.16 -3.83 11.51
CA ILE A 69 -6.77 -4.02 12.82
C ILE A 69 -5.81 -4.87 13.64
N GLY A 70 -4.90 -4.18 14.34
CA GLY A 70 -3.89 -4.83 15.17
C GLY A 70 -2.68 -5.32 14.40
N ILE A 71 -1.65 -5.71 15.15
CA ILE A 71 -0.37 -6.13 14.58
C ILE A 71 -0.47 -7.46 13.82
N GLU A 72 -1.34 -8.36 14.27
CA GLU A 72 -1.47 -9.64 13.59
C GLU A 72 -1.96 -9.47 12.16
N GLN A 73 -2.96 -8.63 11.94
CA GLN A 73 -3.44 -8.37 10.58
C GLN A 73 -2.36 -7.70 9.74
N ALA A 74 -1.60 -6.77 10.33
CA ALA A 74 -0.51 -6.11 9.63
C ALA A 74 0.56 -7.12 9.19
N LEU A 75 0.92 -8.04 10.07
CA LEU A 75 1.90 -9.08 9.74
C LEU A 75 1.39 -10.02 8.65
N ARG A 76 0.12 -10.40 8.71
CA ARG A 76 -0.49 -11.26 7.69
C ARG A 76 -0.58 -10.57 6.33
N TYR A 77 -0.99 -9.31 6.31
CA TYR A 77 -1.00 -8.53 5.07
C TYR A 77 0.41 -8.42 4.49
N ALA A 78 1.40 -8.14 5.32
CA ALA A 78 2.78 -8.03 4.87
C ALA A 78 3.28 -9.35 4.29
N ALA A 79 2.99 -10.47 4.96
CA ALA A 79 3.37 -11.80 4.47
C ALA A 79 2.73 -12.10 3.11
N ILE A 80 1.44 -11.76 2.95
CA ILE A 80 0.75 -11.98 1.67
C ILE A 80 1.37 -11.13 0.57
N LEU A 81 1.68 -9.87 0.85
CA LEU A 81 2.30 -8.98 -0.13
C LEU A 81 3.68 -9.47 -0.55
N LEU A 82 4.47 -9.98 0.40
CA LEU A 82 5.76 -10.59 0.10
C LEU A 82 5.59 -11.83 -0.79
N ASP A 83 4.61 -12.67 -0.50
CA ASP A 83 4.31 -13.84 -1.31
C ASP A 83 3.89 -13.47 -2.73
N ILE A 84 3.05 -12.45 -2.86
CA ILE A 84 2.63 -11.98 -4.18
C ILE A 84 3.84 -11.51 -4.99
N SER A 85 4.73 -10.76 -4.35
CA SER A 85 5.96 -10.29 -4.99
C SER A 85 6.81 -11.46 -5.49
N ASP A 86 7.01 -12.46 -4.64
CA ASP A 86 7.82 -13.62 -4.98
C ASP A 86 7.20 -14.46 -6.09
N LEU A 87 5.89 -14.71 -6.02
CA LEU A 87 5.19 -15.55 -6.99
C LEU A 87 5.13 -14.89 -8.37
N ASN A 88 4.94 -13.59 -8.42
CA ASN A 88 4.82 -12.85 -9.67
C ASN A 88 6.16 -12.34 -10.19
N LYS A 89 7.23 -12.49 -9.39
CA LYS A 89 8.57 -11.96 -9.72
C LYS A 89 8.51 -10.46 -10.00
N GLU A 90 7.68 -9.75 -9.24
CA GLU A 90 7.57 -8.29 -9.29
C GLU A 90 7.95 -7.70 -7.95
N ASP A 91 8.85 -6.74 -7.94
CA ASP A 91 9.21 -6.05 -6.72
C ASP A 91 8.24 -4.90 -6.43
N PHE A 92 8.05 -4.61 -5.14
CA PHE A 92 7.45 -3.38 -4.67
C PHE A 92 8.55 -2.43 -4.23
N ASP A 93 8.22 -1.15 -4.05
CA ASP A 93 9.21 -0.17 -3.60
C ASP A 93 9.32 -0.14 -2.08
N GLU A 94 8.19 -0.02 -1.39
CA GLU A 94 8.18 0.04 0.07
C GLU A 94 7.03 -0.78 0.64
N LEU A 95 7.33 -1.52 1.70
CA LEU A 95 6.36 -2.24 2.50
C LEU A 95 6.71 -1.97 3.96
N LEU A 96 6.08 -0.97 4.53
CA LEU A 96 6.43 -0.48 5.86
C LEU A 96 5.23 -0.64 6.79
N ILE A 97 5.43 -1.36 7.88
CA ILE A 97 4.44 -1.40 8.96
C ILE A 97 4.72 -0.20 9.85
N GLU A 98 3.73 0.67 10.00
CA GLU A 98 3.87 1.89 10.78
C GLU A 98 2.87 1.90 11.93
N GLN A 99 3.28 2.43 13.06
CA GLN A 99 2.44 2.52 14.25
C GLN A 99 2.59 3.89 14.90
N LYS A 100 1.45 4.48 15.27
CA LYS A 100 1.43 5.70 16.06
C LYS A 100 0.30 5.57 17.08
N SER A 101 0.63 5.64 18.36
CA SER A 101 -0.30 5.35 19.44
C SER A 101 -0.87 3.93 19.28
N HIS A 102 -2.18 3.80 19.09
CA HIS A 102 -2.84 2.51 18.93
C HIS A 102 -3.21 2.23 17.47
N VAL A 103 -2.77 3.08 16.54
CA VAL A 103 -3.12 2.94 15.14
C VAL A 103 -1.97 2.28 14.39
N ILE A 104 -2.29 1.23 13.63
CA ILE A 104 -1.32 0.51 12.82
C ILE A 104 -1.80 0.53 11.36
N TRP A 105 -0.86 0.75 10.45
CA TRP A 105 -1.16 0.70 9.02
C TRP A 105 0.07 0.22 8.27
N ILE A 106 -0.14 -0.17 7.01
CA ILE A 106 0.96 -0.51 6.11
C ILE A 106 1.06 0.58 5.06
N HIS A 107 2.24 1.17 4.97
CA HIS A 107 2.58 2.04 3.85
C HIS A 107 3.14 1.15 2.74
N PHE A 108 2.43 1.05 1.63
CA PHE A 108 2.79 0.18 0.52
C PHE A 108 2.94 1.00 -0.75
N ALA A 109 4.09 0.87 -1.40
CA ALA A 109 4.41 1.64 -2.60
C ALA A 109 4.95 0.73 -3.70
N VAL A 110 4.50 0.99 -4.92
CA VAL A 110 5.01 0.31 -6.11
C VAL A 110 5.22 1.37 -7.19
N LYS A 111 6.45 1.47 -7.68
CA LYS A 111 6.83 2.40 -8.74
C LYS A 111 6.78 1.72 -10.11
N PRO A 112 6.74 2.52 -11.21
CA PRO A 112 6.84 1.94 -12.55
C PRO A 112 8.13 1.14 -12.77
N SER A 113 9.23 1.55 -12.10
CA SER A 113 10.52 0.88 -12.22
C SER A 113 11.38 1.21 -11.01
N CYS A 114 12.49 0.51 -10.86
CA CYS A 114 13.48 0.74 -9.80
C CYS A 114 12.88 0.58 -8.39
N ASN A 115 12.06 -0.45 -8.22
CA ASN A 115 11.49 -0.78 -6.93
C ASN A 115 12.55 -1.38 -6.02
N ARG A 116 12.66 -0.88 -4.80
CA ARG A 116 13.75 -1.19 -3.86
C ARG A 116 13.47 -2.39 -2.96
N ARG A 117 12.24 -2.87 -2.92
CA ARG A 117 11.79 -3.93 -1.99
C ARG A 117 12.15 -3.60 -0.54
N ARG A 118 11.96 -2.38 -0.16
CA ARG A 118 12.30 -1.89 1.17
C ARG A 118 11.21 -2.29 2.16
N THR A 119 11.57 -3.08 3.17
CA THR A 119 10.65 -3.53 4.21
C THR A 119 11.16 -3.08 5.57
N ASN A 120 10.25 -2.60 6.43
CA ASN A 120 10.61 -2.15 7.75
C ASN A 120 9.38 -2.06 8.65
N PHE A 121 9.64 -1.99 9.95
CA PHE A 121 8.64 -1.67 10.96
C PHE A 121 9.02 -0.36 11.62
N LYS A 122 8.12 0.61 11.58
CA LYS A 122 8.36 1.93 12.15
C LYS A 122 7.37 2.22 13.26
N ARG A 123 7.89 2.71 14.37
CA ARG A 123 7.06 3.17 15.48
C ARG A 123 6.95 4.68 15.51
#